data_d21b7a53565aee1f54fea89e456bca25
#
_entry.id   d21b7a53565aee1f54fea89e456bca25
#
_cell.length_a   1.000
_cell.length_b   1.000
_cell.length_c   1.000
_cell.angle_alpha   90.00
_cell.angle_beta   90.00
_cell.angle_gamma   90.00
#
_symmetry.space_group_name_H-M   'P 1'
#
loop_
_entity.id
_entity.type
_entity.pdbx_description
1 polymer ?
#
loop_
_entity_poly.entity_id
_entity_poly.type
_entity_poly.pdbx_seq_one_letter_code
_entity_poly.pdbx_strand_id
1 'polypeptide(L)'
;MSLNKIITLPLKKLRVSNQLENNKLVFDAIMKDDKKMFKNNINPKELERTLMDLNFSHEKLLRECQEDPIKCALLSRLISKNASRQGSKVEKLQLNTCNTFSKHYGITIEKLSANAYRPTKAGIIVDKKCMKEHSIQKHECLKSFDGKISGKISGWIFAKAVYASGGHQDNVFEEADIFCKWVSTFKPNSKELFVVLIDTDLTEKFTMLKEKYCNENLFIGGHVSFQQFISDKYV
;
A
#
# COMPACT_ATOMS: atom_id res chain seq x y z
N MET A 1 -17.59 20.69 -17.16
CA MET A 1 -17.08 19.40 -16.67
C MET A 1 -16.96 19.46 -15.16
N SER A 2 -17.79 18.74 -14.42
CA SER A 2 -17.71 18.72 -12.95
C SER A 2 -16.42 18.03 -12.58
N LEU A 3 -15.53 18.71 -11.86
CA LEU A 3 -14.37 18.09 -11.19
C LEU A 3 -14.93 16.97 -10.31
N ASN A 4 -14.75 15.72 -10.76
CA ASN A 4 -15.10 14.56 -9.95
C ASN A 4 -14.34 14.66 -8.64
N LYS A 5 -15.07 14.91 -7.55
CA LYS A 5 -14.54 14.92 -6.19
C LYS A 5 -13.76 13.62 -6.01
N ILE A 6 -12.45 13.73 -5.84
CA ILE A 6 -11.62 12.58 -5.46
C ILE A 6 -12.06 12.23 -4.04
N ILE A 7 -12.86 11.16 -3.93
CA ILE A 7 -13.31 10.67 -2.63
C ILE A 7 -12.21 9.77 -2.12
N THR A 8 -11.62 10.15 -1.00
CA THR A 8 -10.58 9.36 -0.33
C THR A 8 -11.20 8.33 0.62
N LEU A 9 -10.56 7.18 0.74
CA LEU A 9 -10.82 6.26 1.84
C LEU A 9 -10.71 7.05 3.16
N PRO A 10 -11.49 6.77 4.20
CA PRO A 10 -11.29 7.37 5.53
C PRO A 10 -10.02 6.80 6.18
N LEU A 11 -8.88 7.11 5.58
CA LEU A 11 -7.57 6.55 5.89
C LEU A 11 -7.17 6.78 7.34
N LYS A 12 -7.49 7.96 7.88
CA LYS A 12 -7.24 8.28 9.30
C LYS A 12 -7.96 7.29 10.23
N LYS A 13 -9.24 7.00 9.95
CA LYS A 13 -10.02 6.03 10.75
C LYS A 13 -9.46 4.62 10.61
N LEU A 14 -9.13 4.21 9.38
CA LEU A 14 -8.53 2.91 9.11
C LEU A 14 -7.18 2.74 9.81
N ARG A 15 -6.34 3.77 9.81
CA ARG A 15 -5.05 3.77 10.51
C ARG A 15 -5.22 3.63 12.02
N VAL A 16 -6.16 4.37 12.62
CA VAL A 16 -6.46 4.27 14.05
C VAL A 16 -6.95 2.85 14.37
N SER A 17 -7.89 2.31 13.59
CA SER A 17 -8.39 0.94 13.77
C SER A 17 -7.28 -0.11 13.67
N ASN A 18 -6.41 -0.02 12.66
CA ASN A 18 -5.27 -0.93 12.51
C ASN A 18 -4.26 -0.81 13.67
N GLN A 19 -4.05 0.39 14.22
CA GLN A 19 -3.18 0.56 15.38
C GLN A 19 -3.80 -0.07 16.63
N LEU A 20 -5.10 0.11 16.86
CA LEU A 20 -5.81 -0.53 17.97
C LEU A 20 -5.77 -2.05 17.85
N GLU A 21 -5.94 -2.60 16.65
CA GLU A 21 -5.80 -4.03 16.40
C GLU A 21 -4.38 -4.53 16.71
N ASN A 22 -3.34 -3.83 16.24
CA ASN A 22 -1.95 -4.19 16.55
C ASN A 22 -1.69 -4.18 18.06
N ASN A 23 -2.18 -3.16 18.78
CA ASN A 23 -2.04 -3.06 20.24
C ASN A 23 -2.73 -4.23 20.92
N LYS A 24 -3.96 -4.57 20.48
CA LYS A 24 -4.72 -5.72 21.03
C LYS A 24 -4.01 -7.04 20.78
N LEU A 25 -3.44 -7.26 19.58
CA LEU A 25 -2.70 -8.48 19.28
C LEU A 25 -1.49 -8.66 20.20
N VAL A 26 -0.76 -7.59 20.53
CA VAL A 26 0.37 -7.65 21.47
C VAL A 26 -0.12 -7.88 22.89
N PHE A 27 -1.17 -7.19 23.33
CA PHE A 27 -1.80 -7.39 24.62
C PHE A 27 -2.24 -8.85 24.81
N ASP A 28 -3.01 -9.39 23.88
CA ASP A 28 -3.50 -10.76 23.91
C ASP A 28 -2.35 -11.79 23.94
N ALA A 29 -1.26 -11.50 23.19
CA ALA A 29 -0.09 -12.35 23.16
C ALA A 29 0.65 -12.42 24.51
N ILE A 30 0.77 -11.29 25.21
CA ILE A 30 1.39 -11.23 26.55
C ILE A 30 0.49 -11.96 27.57
N MET A 31 -0.81 -11.65 27.60
CA MET A 31 -1.74 -12.23 28.56
C MET A 31 -1.92 -13.75 28.40
N LYS A 32 -1.74 -14.27 27.17
CA LYS A 32 -1.86 -15.72 26.86
C LYS A 32 -0.50 -16.44 26.80
N ASP A 33 0.60 -15.75 27.07
CA ASP A 33 1.98 -16.24 26.88
C ASP A 33 2.25 -16.83 25.49
N ASP A 34 1.61 -16.25 24.44
CA ASP A 34 1.82 -16.70 23.06
C ASP A 34 3.08 -16.03 22.46
N LYS A 35 4.21 -16.70 22.64
CA LYS A 35 5.52 -16.22 22.14
C LYS A 35 5.57 -15.98 20.63
N LYS A 36 4.88 -16.81 19.85
CA LYS A 36 4.83 -16.68 18.39
C LYS A 36 4.03 -15.47 17.97
N MET A 37 2.85 -15.29 18.54
CA MET A 37 2.00 -14.14 18.28
C MET A 37 2.67 -12.85 18.76
N PHE A 38 3.34 -12.86 19.90
CA PHE A 38 4.13 -11.75 20.42
C PHE A 38 5.20 -11.32 19.42
N LYS A 39 6.12 -12.23 19.04
CA LYS A 39 7.22 -11.98 18.10
C LYS A 39 6.72 -11.44 16.75
N ASN A 40 5.56 -11.90 16.29
CA ASN A 40 5.01 -11.51 15.00
C ASN A 40 4.38 -10.11 15.00
N ASN A 41 4.00 -9.56 16.16
CA ASN A 41 3.23 -8.30 16.24
C ASN A 41 3.97 -7.15 16.91
N ILE A 42 5.12 -7.38 17.51
CA ILE A 42 5.95 -6.34 18.11
C ILE A 42 6.86 -5.64 17.09
N ASN A 43 7.29 -4.42 17.46
CA ASN A 43 8.46 -3.75 16.90
C ASN A 43 9.68 -4.05 17.79
N PRO A 44 10.65 -4.86 17.35
CA PRO A 44 11.78 -5.26 18.18
C PRO A 44 12.59 -4.08 18.70
N LYS A 45 12.79 -3.04 17.90
CA LYS A 45 13.56 -1.85 18.28
C LYS A 45 12.88 -1.07 19.42
N GLU A 46 11.56 -0.95 19.39
CA GLU A 46 10.83 -0.27 20.46
C GLU A 46 10.81 -1.13 21.74
N LEU A 47 10.77 -2.45 21.62
CA LEU A 47 10.91 -3.33 22.78
C LEU A 47 12.31 -3.19 23.41
N GLU A 48 13.38 -3.29 22.63
CA GLU A 48 14.75 -3.11 23.11
C GLU A 48 14.93 -1.76 23.81
N ARG A 49 14.45 -0.68 23.20
CA ARG A 49 14.47 0.65 23.80
C ARG A 49 13.73 0.68 25.13
N THR A 50 12.52 0.12 25.18
CA THR A 50 11.70 0.07 26.42
C THR A 50 12.41 -0.71 27.54
N LEU A 51 13.06 -1.83 27.20
CA LEU A 51 13.83 -2.63 28.17
C LEU A 51 15.01 -1.84 28.73
N MET A 52 15.73 -1.10 27.87
CA MET A 52 16.82 -0.23 28.28
C MET A 52 16.34 0.92 29.18
N ASP A 53 15.29 1.62 28.78
CA ASP A 53 14.73 2.78 29.50
C ASP A 53 14.25 2.36 30.92
N LEU A 54 13.69 1.15 31.04
CA LEU A 54 13.19 0.62 32.33
C LEU A 54 14.26 -0.14 33.14
N ASN A 55 15.41 -0.42 32.55
CA ASN A 55 16.42 -1.33 33.13
C ASN A 55 15.82 -2.69 33.55
N PHE A 56 15.02 -3.29 32.66
CA PHE A 56 14.35 -4.56 32.87
C PHE A 56 14.90 -5.65 31.95
N SER A 57 14.90 -6.90 32.45
CA SER A 57 15.00 -8.05 31.56
C SER A 57 13.67 -8.28 30.85
N HIS A 58 13.71 -8.99 29.74
CA HIS A 58 12.50 -9.34 28.97
C HIS A 58 11.49 -10.13 29.82
N GLU A 59 11.97 -11.10 30.60
CA GLU A 59 11.15 -11.94 31.48
C GLU A 59 10.49 -11.10 32.59
N LYS A 60 11.23 -10.18 33.20
CA LYS A 60 10.70 -9.29 34.23
C LYS A 60 9.60 -8.42 33.65
N LEU A 61 9.81 -7.82 32.47
CA LEU A 61 8.82 -6.96 31.83
C LEU A 61 7.52 -7.71 31.52
N LEU A 62 7.61 -8.91 30.93
CA LEU A 62 6.44 -9.72 30.61
C LEU A 62 5.67 -10.16 31.85
N ARG A 63 6.37 -10.60 32.91
CA ARG A 63 5.73 -10.98 34.18
C ARG A 63 4.97 -9.82 34.80
N GLU A 64 5.57 -8.64 34.90
CA GLU A 64 4.89 -7.44 35.41
C GLU A 64 3.66 -7.05 34.61
N CYS A 65 3.69 -7.28 33.29
CA CYS A 65 2.55 -7.04 32.42
C CYS A 65 1.44 -8.10 32.58
N GLN A 66 1.79 -9.34 32.85
CA GLN A 66 0.81 -10.40 33.12
C GLN A 66 0.08 -10.19 34.45
N GLU A 67 0.78 -9.61 35.44
CA GLU A 67 0.22 -9.28 36.76
C GLU A 67 -0.65 -7.99 36.73
N ASP A 68 -0.40 -7.07 35.80
CA ASP A 68 -1.10 -5.80 35.71
C ASP A 68 -1.59 -5.53 34.27
N PRO A 69 -2.90 -5.73 33.98
CA PRO A 69 -3.47 -5.48 32.68
C PRO A 69 -3.30 -4.03 32.16
N ILE A 70 -3.22 -3.05 33.05
CA ILE A 70 -3.02 -1.65 32.67
C ILE A 70 -1.60 -1.45 32.16
N LYS A 71 -0.60 -1.97 32.86
CA LYS A 71 0.79 -1.98 32.41
C LYS A 71 0.92 -2.71 31.06
N CYS A 72 0.25 -3.86 30.94
CA CYS A 72 0.20 -4.61 29.68
C CYS A 72 -0.38 -3.80 28.52
N ALA A 73 -1.48 -3.08 28.74
CA ALA A 73 -2.08 -2.24 27.72
C ALA A 73 -1.16 -1.08 27.29
N LEU A 74 -0.51 -0.42 28.26
CA LEU A 74 0.45 0.66 27.99
C LEU A 74 1.67 0.15 27.23
N LEU A 75 2.27 -0.96 27.67
CA LEU A 75 3.38 -1.59 26.97
C LEU A 75 2.99 -1.98 25.53
N SER A 76 1.86 -2.64 25.37
CA SER A 76 1.35 -3.07 24.06
C SER A 76 1.23 -1.90 23.08
N ARG A 77 0.81 -0.74 23.56
CA ARG A 77 0.74 0.49 22.77
C ARG A 77 2.13 1.00 22.36
N LEU A 78 3.13 0.87 23.21
CA LEU A 78 4.49 1.32 22.95
C LEU A 78 5.22 0.42 21.95
N ILE A 79 5.13 -0.90 22.15
CA ILE A 79 5.95 -1.87 21.41
C ILE A 79 5.27 -2.52 20.21
N SER A 80 3.97 -2.29 19.97
CA SER A 80 3.29 -2.85 18.80
C SER A 80 3.80 -2.27 17.49
N LYS A 81 3.65 -3.03 16.40
CA LYS A 81 3.97 -2.53 15.05
C LYS A 81 3.16 -1.28 14.73
N ASN A 82 3.84 -0.27 14.21
CA ASN A 82 3.19 0.98 13.83
C ASN A 82 2.35 0.78 12.55
N ALA A 83 1.05 1.06 12.63
CA ALA A 83 0.11 0.93 11.52
C ALA A 83 0.48 1.81 10.31
N SER A 84 1.14 2.96 10.52
CA SER A 84 1.58 3.82 9.42
C SER A 84 2.66 3.19 8.53
N ARG A 85 3.38 2.19 9.04
CA ARG A 85 4.41 1.44 8.31
C ARG A 85 3.87 0.16 7.65
N GLN A 86 2.55 -0.05 7.67
CA GLN A 86 1.88 -1.24 7.12
C GLN A 86 1.15 -0.93 5.79
N GLY A 87 1.75 -0.13 4.92
CA GLY A 87 1.18 0.26 3.62
C GLY A 87 0.66 -0.91 2.79
N SER A 88 1.34 -2.07 2.84
CA SER A 88 0.89 -3.27 2.12
C SER A 88 -0.48 -3.81 2.55
N LYS A 89 -0.93 -3.58 3.80
CA LYS A 89 -2.29 -3.95 4.24
C LYS A 89 -3.33 -3.05 3.59
N VAL A 90 -3.05 -1.76 3.50
CA VAL A 90 -3.95 -0.77 2.89
C VAL A 90 -4.01 -0.97 1.38
N GLU A 91 -2.87 -1.16 0.71
CA GLU A 91 -2.81 -1.49 -0.72
C GLU A 91 -3.62 -2.76 -1.03
N LYS A 92 -3.53 -3.79 -0.17
CA LYS A 92 -4.35 -5.00 -0.31
C LYS A 92 -5.84 -4.69 -0.21
N LEU A 93 -6.25 -3.84 0.73
CA LEU A 93 -7.65 -3.44 0.88
C LEU A 93 -8.14 -2.65 -0.33
N GLN A 94 -7.36 -1.68 -0.82
CA GLN A 94 -7.67 -0.92 -2.04
C GLN A 94 -7.92 -1.87 -3.22
N LEU A 95 -6.95 -2.75 -3.51
CA LEU A 95 -7.03 -3.68 -4.63
C LEU A 95 -8.20 -4.67 -4.48
N ASN A 96 -8.47 -5.17 -3.27
CA ASN A 96 -9.62 -6.05 -3.02
C ASN A 96 -10.95 -5.32 -3.24
N THR A 97 -11.07 -4.07 -2.77
CA THR A 97 -12.27 -3.24 -2.97
C THR A 97 -12.52 -3.00 -4.46
N CYS A 98 -11.47 -2.62 -5.20
CA CYS A 98 -11.55 -2.45 -6.64
C CYS A 98 -11.92 -3.77 -7.35
N ASN A 99 -11.33 -4.90 -6.94
CA ASN A 99 -11.62 -6.21 -7.52
C ASN A 99 -13.08 -6.64 -7.29
N THR A 100 -13.60 -6.46 -6.08
CA THR A 100 -14.99 -6.82 -5.77
C THR A 100 -15.97 -6.08 -6.68
N PHE A 101 -15.75 -4.79 -6.89
CA PHE A 101 -16.57 -3.98 -7.79
C PHE A 101 -16.37 -4.35 -9.26
N SER A 102 -15.11 -4.43 -9.72
CA SER A 102 -14.77 -4.64 -11.13
C SER A 102 -15.21 -5.99 -11.67
N LYS A 103 -15.37 -7.00 -10.81
CA LYS A 103 -15.88 -8.33 -11.18
C LYS A 103 -17.27 -8.28 -11.82
N HIS A 104 -18.13 -7.33 -11.45
CA HIS A 104 -19.44 -7.14 -12.06
C HIS A 104 -19.35 -6.76 -13.54
N TYR A 105 -18.21 -6.26 -13.97
CA TYR A 105 -17.91 -5.85 -15.35
C TYR A 105 -17.02 -6.85 -16.11
N GLY A 106 -16.81 -8.06 -15.56
CA GLY A 106 -15.92 -9.06 -16.15
C GLY A 106 -14.43 -8.73 -16.05
N ILE A 107 -14.06 -7.87 -15.10
CA ILE A 107 -12.68 -7.42 -14.87
C ILE A 107 -12.22 -7.98 -13.51
N THR A 108 -11.07 -8.62 -13.50
CA THR A 108 -10.45 -9.17 -12.30
C THR A 108 -9.18 -8.39 -11.97
N ILE A 109 -9.02 -8.04 -10.70
CA ILE A 109 -7.83 -7.36 -10.17
C ILE A 109 -7.17 -8.28 -9.15
N GLU A 110 -5.91 -8.63 -9.41
CA GLU A 110 -5.09 -9.47 -8.55
C GLU A 110 -3.97 -8.66 -7.91
N LYS A 111 -3.78 -8.81 -6.60
CA LYS A 111 -2.61 -8.25 -5.92
C LYS A 111 -1.38 -9.07 -6.27
N LEU A 112 -0.36 -8.43 -6.78
CA LEU A 112 0.93 -9.03 -7.08
C LEU A 112 1.80 -9.19 -5.82
N SER A 113 2.65 -10.21 -5.85
CA SER A 113 3.72 -10.33 -4.86
C SER A 113 4.78 -9.25 -5.09
N ALA A 114 5.51 -8.90 -4.03
CA ALA A 114 6.56 -7.89 -4.14
C ALA A 114 7.58 -8.24 -5.23
N ASN A 115 7.83 -7.30 -6.12
CA ASN A 115 8.76 -7.42 -7.25
C ASN A 115 8.41 -8.51 -8.28
N ALA A 116 7.13 -8.86 -8.42
CA ALA A 116 6.70 -9.85 -9.41
C ALA A 116 6.92 -9.34 -10.84
N TYR A 117 6.46 -8.12 -11.12
CA TYR A 117 6.60 -7.46 -12.42
C TYR A 117 7.06 -6.02 -12.25
N ARG A 118 7.93 -5.56 -13.15
CA ARG A 118 8.49 -4.20 -13.15
C ARG A 118 8.50 -3.61 -14.55
N PRO A 119 8.16 -2.33 -14.70
CA PRO A 119 8.51 -1.60 -15.92
C PRO A 119 10.00 -1.30 -15.91
N THR A 120 10.66 -1.45 -17.04
CA THR A 120 12.07 -1.07 -17.22
C THR A 120 12.17 0.35 -17.77
N LYS A 121 13.31 0.99 -17.59
CA LYS A 121 13.61 2.29 -18.20
C LYS A 121 13.63 2.24 -19.75
N ALA A 122 13.74 1.03 -20.32
CA ALA A 122 13.68 0.79 -21.78
C ALA A 122 12.25 0.56 -22.30
N GLY A 123 11.19 0.69 -21.46
CA GLY A 123 9.80 0.63 -21.90
C GLY A 123 9.19 -0.78 -21.97
N ILE A 124 9.85 -1.81 -21.46
CA ILE A 124 9.30 -3.17 -21.37
C ILE A 124 8.89 -3.53 -19.93
N ILE A 125 7.96 -4.46 -19.81
CA ILE A 125 7.54 -5.02 -18.52
C ILE A 125 8.19 -6.39 -18.36
N VAL A 126 8.90 -6.59 -17.26
CA VAL A 126 9.67 -7.80 -16.98
C VAL A 126 9.28 -8.42 -15.64
N ASP A 127 9.33 -9.74 -15.58
CA ASP A 127 9.26 -10.49 -14.33
C ASP A 127 10.67 -10.90 -13.84
N LYS A 128 10.73 -11.57 -12.71
CA LYS A 128 12.00 -12.03 -12.12
C LYS A 128 12.76 -13.01 -13.02
N LYS A 129 12.04 -13.83 -13.80
CA LYS A 129 12.63 -14.82 -14.69
C LYS A 129 13.29 -14.10 -15.88
N CYS A 130 12.53 -13.22 -16.53
CA CYS A 130 13.04 -12.39 -17.63
C CYS A 130 14.23 -11.53 -17.19
N MET A 131 14.18 -10.92 -16.02
CA MET A 131 15.31 -10.14 -15.48
C MET A 131 16.58 -10.99 -15.36
N LYS A 132 16.45 -12.24 -14.89
CA LYS A 132 17.58 -13.14 -14.74
C LYS A 132 18.12 -13.61 -16.10
N GLU A 133 17.24 -13.99 -17.03
CA GLU A 133 17.61 -14.50 -18.37
C GLU A 133 18.34 -13.44 -19.22
N HIS A 134 17.90 -12.19 -19.08
CA HIS A 134 18.47 -11.05 -19.86
C HIS A 134 19.43 -10.18 -19.04
N SER A 135 19.83 -10.61 -17.85
CA SER A 135 20.78 -9.89 -16.96
C SER A 135 20.34 -8.46 -16.63
N ILE A 136 19.01 -8.18 -16.63
CA ILE A 136 18.47 -6.85 -16.34
C ILE A 136 18.63 -6.54 -14.85
N GLN A 137 19.32 -5.43 -14.55
CA GLN A 137 19.62 -5.02 -13.20
C GLN A 137 18.45 -4.24 -12.59
N LYS A 138 18.33 -4.30 -11.24
CA LYS A 138 17.26 -3.62 -10.51
C LYS A 138 17.22 -2.11 -10.75
N HIS A 139 18.36 -1.48 -10.94
CA HIS A 139 18.48 -0.03 -11.20
C HIS A 139 17.99 0.38 -12.60
N GLU A 140 17.85 -0.57 -13.53
CA GLU A 140 17.26 -0.37 -14.85
C GLU A 140 15.74 -0.44 -14.85
N CYS A 141 15.15 -0.81 -13.71
CA CYS A 141 13.71 -0.93 -13.52
C CYS A 141 13.16 0.21 -12.65
N LEU A 142 11.90 0.54 -12.89
CA LEU A 142 11.10 1.37 -11.99
C LEU A 142 10.57 0.53 -10.82
N LYS A 143 9.71 1.10 -9.98
CA LYS A 143 8.95 0.37 -8.96
C LYS A 143 8.11 -0.74 -9.58
N SER A 144 8.00 -1.85 -8.85
CA SER A 144 7.13 -2.95 -9.26
C SER A 144 5.66 -2.56 -9.21
N PHE A 145 4.87 -3.17 -10.07
CA PHE A 145 3.43 -3.09 -9.98
C PHE A 145 2.92 -3.76 -8.70
N ASP A 146 1.87 -3.21 -8.14
CA ASP A 146 1.19 -3.72 -6.95
C ASP A 146 0.02 -4.63 -7.30
N GLY A 147 -0.57 -4.48 -8.50
CA GLY A 147 -1.67 -5.29 -9.01
C GLY A 147 -1.63 -5.51 -10.51
N LYS A 148 -2.34 -6.55 -10.96
CA LYS A 148 -2.59 -6.90 -12.36
C LYS A 148 -4.08 -6.93 -12.64
N ILE A 149 -4.45 -6.41 -13.80
CA ILE A 149 -5.83 -6.43 -14.32
C ILE A 149 -5.92 -7.49 -15.40
N SER A 150 -6.99 -8.28 -15.39
CA SER A 150 -7.27 -9.31 -16.38
C SER A 150 -8.78 -9.45 -16.63
N GLY A 151 -9.16 -10.19 -17.66
CA GLY A 151 -10.54 -10.40 -18.07
C GLY A 151 -10.91 -9.56 -19.29
N LYS A 152 -12.02 -8.81 -19.27
CA LYS A 152 -12.49 -7.95 -20.38
C LYS A 152 -11.42 -6.95 -20.83
N ILE A 153 -10.52 -6.53 -19.92
CA ILE A 153 -9.35 -5.73 -20.18
C ILE A 153 -8.15 -6.32 -19.49
N SER A 154 -6.95 -6.00 -19.98
CA SER A 154 -5.68 -6.29 -19.31
C SER A 154 -5.01 -5.00 -18.83
N GLY A 155 -4.15 -5.10 -17.82
CA GLY A 155 -3.45 -3.91 -17.35
C GLY A 155 -2.68 -4.10 -16.06
N TRP A 156 -2.18 -2.97 -15.54
CA TRP A 156 -1.24 -2.93 -14.43
C TRP A 156 -1.60 -1.81 -13.45
N ILE A 157 -1.42 -2.06 -12.17
CA ILE A 157 -1.76 -1.12 -11.12
C ILE A 157 -0.53 -0.78 -10.27
N PHE A 158 -0.27 0.50 -10.13
CA PHE A 158 0.56 1.09 -9.10
C PHE A 158 -0.37 1.61 -8.00
N ALA A 159 -0.34 1.00 -6.81
CA ALA A 159 -1.26 1.31 -5.72
C ALA A 159 -0.53 1.83 -4.49
N LYS A 160 -0.96 2.97 -3.95
CA LYS A 160 -0.42 3.57 -2.73
C LYS A 160 -1.52 4.24 -1.92
N ALA A 161 -1.26 4.35 -0.61
CA ALA A 161 -2.07 5.16 0.30
C ALA A 161 -1.19 6.20 0.99
N VAL A 162 -1.56 7.47 0.87
CA VAL A 162 -0.78 8.62 1.36
C VAL A 162 -1.59 9.36 2.41
N TYR A 163 -1.18 9.30 3.68
CA TYR A 163 -1.96 9.76 4.82
C TYR A 163 -1.71 11.22 5.24
N ALA A 164 -0.58 11.82 4.86
CA ALA A 164 -0.20 13.17 5.23
C ALA A 164 0.92 13.69 4.34
N SER A 165 1.25 14.97 4.42
CA SER A 165 2.46 15.56 3.84
C SER A 165 3.71 15.19 4.65
N GLY A 166 4.85 14.99 3.99
CA GLY A 166 6.15 14.74 4.61
C GLY A 166 7.09 13.89 3.74
N GLY A 167 8.39 14.02 3.93
CA GLY A 167 9.44 13.56 3.01
C GLY A 167 9.33 12.12 2.49
N HIS A 168 8.85 11.16 3.28
CA HIS A 168 8.64 9.79 2.78
C HIS A 168 7.42 9.68 1.84
N GLN A 169 6.48 10.60 1.94
CA GLN A 169 5.23 10.58 1.18
C GLN A 169 5.35 11.39 -0.11
N ASP A 170 6.22 12.37 -0.13
CA ASP A 170 6.57 13.09 -1.36
C ASP A 170 7.20 12.14 -2.38
N ASN A 171 8.01 11.18 -1.93
CA ASN A 171 8.58 10.13 -2.77
C ASN A 171 7.49 9.27 -3.48
N VAL A 172 6.30 9.09 -2.88
CA VAL A 172 5.21 8.34 -3.51
C VAL A 172 4.67 9.08 -4.73
N PHE A 173 4.54 10.39 -4.65
CA PHE A 173 4.09 11.20 -5.79
C PHE A 173 5.16 11.28 -6.87
N GLU A 174 6.43 11.35 -6.51
CA GLU A 174 7.54 11.27 -7.46
C GLU A 174 7.55 9.92 -8.18
N GLU A 175 7.36 8.81 -7.44
CA GLU A 175 7.24 7.48 -8.03
C GLU A 175 6.04 7.39 -8.99
N ALA A 176 4.90 8.00 -8.62
CA ALA A 176 3.72 8.07 -9.47
C ALA A 176 3.95 8.91 -10.72
N ASP A 177 4.61 10.06 -10.60
CA ASP A 177 4.98 10.92 -11.72
C ASP A 177 5.90 10.19 -12.70
N ILE A 178 6.94 9.52 -12.20
CA ILE A 178 7.85 8.70 -13.01
C ILE A 178 7.07 7.59 -13.73
N PHE A 179 6.12 6.94 -13.06
CA PHE A 179 5.31 5.89 -13.67
C PHE A 179 4.38 6.44 -14.76
N CYS A 180 3.69 7.56 -14.50
CA CYS A 180 2.84 8.23 -15.49
C CYS A 180 3.64 8.65 -16.72
N LYS A 181 4.83 9.25 -16.51
CA LYS A 181 5.77 9.61 -17.59
C LYS A 181 6.18 8.37 -18.40
N TRP A 182 6.48 7.27 -17.75
CA TRP A 182 6.83 6.02 -18.42
C TRP A 182 5.69 5.51 -19.30
N VAL A 183 4.44 5.49 -18.78
CA VAL A 183 3.25 5.10 -19.57
C VAL A 183 3.09 6.01 -20.79
N SER A 184 3.14 7.31 -20.61
CA SER A 184 2.96 8.30 -21.68
C SER A 184 4.06 8.20 -22.75
N THR A 185 5.28 7.84 -22.35
CA THR A 185 6.43 7.73 -23.28
C THR A 185 6.43 6.39 -24.03
N PHE A 186 6.21 5.28 -23.34
CA PHE A 186 6.45 3.95 -23.92
C PHE A 186 5.17 3.17 -24.23
N LYS A 187 4.01 3.62 -23.72
CA LYS A 187 2.73 2.92 -23.87
C LYS A 187 1.57 3.82 -24.34
N PRO A 188 1.81 4.89 -25.15
CA PRO A 188 0.74 5.86 -25.45
C PRO A 188 -0.46 5.24 -26.17
N ASN A 189 -0.25 4.20 -26.96
CA ASN A 189 -1.29 3.51 -27.75
C ASN A 189 -1.51 2.06 -27.28
N SER A 190 -1.15 1.73 -26.03
CA SER A 190 -1.35 0.39 -25.50
C SER A 190 -2.84 0.10 -25.31
N LYS A 191 -3.23 -1.15 -25.61
CA LYS A 191 -4.54 -1.68 -25.25
C LYS A 191 -4.65 -2.05 -23.77
N GLU A 192 -3.53 -2.11 -23.06
CA GLU A 192 -3.48 -2.34 -21.62
C GLU A 192 -3.83 -1.06 -20.87
N LEU A 193 -4.62 -1.19 -19.80
CA LEU A 193 -4.92 -0.10 -18.87
C LEU A 193 -3.82 0.00 -17.81
N PHE A 194 -3.27 1.18 -17.64
CA PHE A 194 -2.34 1.51 -16.57
C PHE A 194 -3.07 2.33 -15.51
N VAL A 195 -2.93 1.96 -14.24
CA VAL A 195 -3.67 2.56 -13.14
C VAL A 195 -2.71 3.06 -12.09
N VAL A 196 -2.77 4.36 -11.80
CA VAL A 196 -2.16 4.98 -10.63
C VAL A 196 -3.26 5.14 -9.59
N LEU A 197 -3.36 4.14 -8.72
CA LEU A 197 -4.38 4.06 -7.67
C LEU A 197 -3.80 4.61 -6.36
N ILE A 198 -4.06 5.87 -6.08
CA ILE A 198 -3.59 6.50 -4.84
C ILE A 198 -4.78 7.05 -4.05
N ASP A 199 -5.02 6.53 -2.86
CA ASP A 199 -5.91 7.14 -1.89
C ASP A 199 -5.13 8.09 -0.99
N THR A 200 -5.56 9.34 -0.95
CA THR A 200 -4.87 10.41 -0.23
C THR A 200 -5.83 11.50 0.20
N ASP A 201 -5.48 12.22 1.26
CA ASP A 201 -6.08 13.49 1.65
C ASP A 201 -5.37 14.72 1.02
N LEU A 202 -4.30 14.50 0.25
CA LEU A 202 -3.56 15.52 -0.48
C LEU A 202 -4.05 15.64 -1.93
N THR A 203 -5.24 16.20 -2.12
CA THR A 203 -5.93 16.23 -3.42
C THR A 203 -5.22 17.07 -4.48
N GLU A 204 -4.53 18.14 -4.10
CA GLU A 204 -3.85 19.06 -5.04
C GLU A 204 -2.79 18.37 -5.90
N LYS A 205 -1.92 17.56 -5.28
CA LYS A 205 -0.88 16.81 -6.00
C LYS A 205 -1.47 15.83 -7.03
N PHE A 206 -2.64 15.30 -6.73
CA PHE A 206 -3.37 14.42 -7.65
C PHE A 206 -3.92 15.15 -8.86
N THR A 207 -4.46 16.34 -8.65
CA THR A 207 -4.96 17.21 -9.72
C THR A 207 -3.83 17.54 -10.68
N MET A 208 -2.67 17.91 -10.17
CA MET A 208 -1.47 18.19 -10.97
C MET A 208 -1.04 16.98 -11.82
N LEU A 209 -1.03 15.76 -11.26
CA LEU A 209 -0.71 14.56 -12.03
C LEU A 209 -1.71 14.30 -13.15
N LYS A 210 -3.01 14.46 -12.89
CA LYS A 210 -4.06 14.29 -13.91
C LYS A 210 -3.96 15.33 -15.03
N GLU A 211 -3.68 16.57 -14.71
CA GLU A 211 -3.53 17.63 -15.70
C GLU A 211 -2.28 17.42 -16.55
N LYS A 212 -1.20 16.95 -15.93
CA LYS A 212 0.06 16.68 -16.62
C LYS A 212 0.02 15.48 -17.57
N TYR A 213 -0.75 14.44 -17.21
CA TYR A 213 -0.81 13.19 -17.93
C TYR A 213 -2.23 12.83 -18.37
N CYS A 214 -2.65 13.33 -19.52
CA CYS A 214 -3.93 12.99 -20.13
C CYS A 214 -3.71 11.89 -21.19
N ASN A 215 -4.03 10.64 -20.83
CA ASN A 215 -3.88 9.49 -21.73
C ASN A 215 -5.07 8.54 -21.55
N GLU A 216 -5.64 8.03 -22.65
CA GLU A 216 -6.84 7.16 -22.63
C GLU A 216 -6.62 5.83 -21.92
N ASN A 217 -5.37 5.34 -21.91
CA ASN A 217 -4.99 4.08 -21.25
C ASN A 217 -4.34 4.27 -19.88
N LEU A 218 -4.36 5.50 -19.33
CA LEU A 218 -3.83 5.81 -18.01
C LEU A 218 -4.92 6.40 -17.11
N PHE A 219 -5.28 5.65 -16.07
CA PHE A 219 -6.14 6.15 -15.00
C PHE A 219 -5.29 6.67 -13.82
N ILE A 220 -5.63 7.85 -13.29
CA ILE A 220 -5.03 8.43 -12.09
C ILE A 220 -6.14 8.80 -11.12
N GLY A 221 -6.17 8.20 -9.93
CA GLY A 221 -7.21 8.50 -8.94
C GLY A 221 -7.21 7.56 -7.75
N GLY A 222 -8.15 7.78 -6.82
CA GLY A 222 -8.43 6.87 -5.71
C GLY A 222 -9.34 5.71 -6.11
N HIS A 223 -9.55 4.76 -5.20
CA HIS A 223 -10.35 3.56 -5.46
C HIS A 223 -11.81 3.88 -5.83
N VAL A 224 -12.42 4.92 -5.24
CA VAL A 224 -13.81 5.32 -5.55
C VAL A 224 -13.91 5.90 -6.96
N SER A 225 -12.99 6.80 -7.33
CA SER A 225 -12.99 7.34 -8.69
C SER A 225 -12.62 6.28 -9.74
N PHE A 226 -11.85 5.25 -9.37
CA PHE A 226 -11.58 4.12 -10.23
C PHE A 226 -12.84 3.26 -10.46
N GLN A 227 -13.66 3.05 -9.43
CA GLN A 227 -14.94 2.35 -9.56
C GLN A 227 -15.87 3.09 -10.55
N GLN A 228 -15.96 4.41 -10.41
CA GLN A 228 -16.74 5.22 -11.34
C GLN A 228 -16.20 5.12 -12.78
N PHE A 229 -14.88 5.21 -12.95
CA PHE A 229 -14.24 5.06 -14.27
C PHE A 229 -14.56 3.71 -14.92
N ILE A 230 -14.52 2.61 -14.17
CA ILE A 230 -14.87 1.28 -14.67
C ILE A 230 -16.36 1.22 -15.04
N SER A 231 -17.23 1.76 -14.20
CA SER A 231 -18.68 1.83 -14.48
C SER A 231 -18.96 2.61 -15.77
N ASP A 232 -18.34 3.77 -15.95
CA ASP A 232 -18.61 4.63 -17.11
C ASP A 232 -18.07 4.07 -18.43
N LYS A 233 -16.98 3.31 -18.36
CA LYS A 233 -16.25 2.85 -19.56
C LYS A 233 -16.62 1.43 -20.01
N TYR A 234 -17.12 0.59 -19.10
CA TYR A 234 -17.27 -0.85 -19.38
C TYR A 234 -18.68 -1.41 -19.10
N VAL A 235 -19.65 -0.53 -18.93
CA VAL A 235 -21.09 -0.92 -18.91
C VAL A 235 -21.56 -1.46 -20.27
#